data_2ae30bfadc2f5ff782c16b4b0a0c7628
#
_entry.id   2ae30bfadc2f5ff782c16b4b0a0c7628
#
_cell.length_a   1.000
_cell.length_b   1.000
_cell.length_c   1.000
_cell.angle_alpha   90.00
_cell.angle_beta   90.00
_cell.angle_gamma   90.00
#
_symmetry.space_group_name_H-M   'P 1'
#
loop_
_entity.id
_entity.type
_entity.pdbx_description
1 polymer ?
#
loop_
_entity_poly.entity_id
_entity_poly.type
_entity_poly.pdbx_seq_one_letter_code
_entity_poly.pdbx_strand_id
1 'polypeptide(L)'
;PHDLGGEIFRWEVATAMACALLEVNPFDQPDVQIAKDIAKAKIAEFRANGALSAGEFVSSEAADFASVLNGFLAKTRPGDYVAINAYLPRNPELDVLLQSLRAAVTKKTGLPTTLGFGPRFLHSTGQLHKGGADNGVFLQITSDPEADFDIPGQGLTFGTLERGQALGDYEALASRGRRILRIHLPKPGAVGNLSGLL
;
A
#
# COMPACT_ATOMS: atom_id res chain seq x y z
N PRO A 1 -22.34 19.28 -21.89
CA PRO A 1 -21.72 18.02 -21.48
C PRO A 1 -21.85 17.08 -22.63
N HIS A 2 -20.80 17.10 -23.31
CA HIS A 2 -20.66 16.53 -24.62
C HIS A 2 -20.21 15.10 -24.41
N ASP A 3 -20.49 14.28 -25.27
CA ASP A 3 -20.04 12.94 -25.53
C ASP A 3 -18.98 12.37 -24.54
N LEU A 4 -19.39 12.20 -23.28
CA LEU A 4 -18.54 11.56 -22.25
C LEU A 4 -18.15 10.14 -22.71
N GLY A 5 -19.03 9.44 -23.40
CA GLY A 5 -18.74 8.13 -23.97
C GLY A 5 -17.63 8.19 -25.01
N GLY A 6 -17.66 9.20 -25.87
CA GLY A 6 -16.58 9.44 -26.84
C GLY A 6 -15.23 9.75 -26.22
N GLU A 7 -15.22 10.52 -25.12
CA GLU A 7 -13.98 10.78 -24.36
C GLU A 7 -13.44 9.51 -23.68
N ILE A 8 -14.28 8.71 -23.07
CA ILE A 8 -13.88 7.43 -22.48
C ILE A 8 -13.28 6.53 -23.56
N PHE A 9 -13.97 6.35 -24.68
CA PHE A 9 -13.50 5.55 -25.81
C PHE A 9 -12.17 6.05 -26.35
N ARG A 10 -11.99 7.37 -26.49
CA ARG A 10 -10.72 7.98 -26.93
C ARG A 10 -9.56 7.60 -26.01
N TRP A 11 -9.77 7.65 -24.69
CA TRP A 11 -8.73 7.26 -23.72
C TRP A 11 -8.46 5.76 -23.69
N GLU A 12 -9.47 4.93 -23.89
CA GLU A 12 -9.27 3.48 -24.04
C GLU A 12 -8.43 3.14 -25.26
N VAL A 13 -8.74 3.76 -26.40
CA VAL A 13 -7.94 3.58 -27.63
C VAL A 13 -6.53 4.13 -27.46
N ALA A 14 -6.37 5.32 -26.88
CA ALA A 14 -5.06 5.90 -26.61
C ALA A 14 -4.21 5.00 -25.70
N THR A 15 -4.81 4.41 -24.68
CA THR A 15 -4.14 3.45 -23.79
C THR A 15 -3.70 2.20 -24.54
N ALA A 16 -4.58 1.61 -25.35
CA ALA A 16 -4.25 0.44 -26.15
C ALA A 16 -3.10 0.72 -27.13
N MET A 17 -3.12 1.87 -27.80
CA MET A 17 -2.04 2.28 -28.72
C MET A 17 -0.71 2.53 -27.99
N ALA A 18 -0.74 3.23 -26.86
CA ALA A 18 0.45 3.46 -26.03
C ALA A 18 1.06 2.13 -25.57
N CYS A 19 0.23 1.20 -25.10
CA CYS A 19 0.69 -0.11 -24.67
C CYS A 19 1.25 -0.95 -25.81
N ALA A 20 0.68 -0.85 -27.02
CA ALA A 20 1.23 -1.49 -28.21
C ALA A 20 2.64 -0.98 -28.55
N LEU A 21 2.87 0.34 -28.40
CA LEU A 21 4.21 0.94 -28.61
C LEU A 21 5.20 0.57 -27.51
N LEU A 22 4.71 0.35 -26.28
CA LEU A 22 5.51 -0.06 -25.12
C LEU A 22 5.69 -1.58 -25.05
N GLU A 23 5.08 -2.35 -25.95
CA GLU A 23 5.09 -3.82 -25.98
C GLU A 23 4.54 -4.46 -24.69
N VAL A 24 3.52 -3.82 -24.07
CA VAL A 24 2.83 -4.33 -22.87
C VAL A 24 1.36 -4.61 -23.15
N ASN A 25 0.79 -5.58 -22.44
CA ASN A 25 -0.63 -5.91 -22.56
C ASN A 25 -1.46 -4.97 -21.67
N PRO A 26 -2.33 -4.11 -22.24
CA PRO A 26 -3.18 -3.21 -21.44
C PRO A 26 -4.37 -3.90 -20.77
N PHE A 27 -4.65 -5.17 -21.11
CA PHE A 27 -5.84 -5.91 -20.67
C PHE A 27 -5.53 -6.94 -19.58
N ASP A 28 -4.29 -6.96 -19.06
CA ASP A 28 -3.83 -7.95 -18.11
C ASP A 28 -3.28 -7.30 -16.83
N GLN A 29 -3.63 -7.89 -15.68
CA GLN A 29 -3.19 -7.44 -14.35
C GLN A 29 -2.80 -8.63 -13.45
N PRO A 30 -1.82 -9.45 -13.83
CA PRO A 30 -1.50 -10.68 -13.11
C PRO A 30 -1.06 -10.47 -11.66
N ASP A 31 -0.35 -9.37 -11.38
CA ASP A 31 0.18 -9.11 -10.03
C ASP A 31 -0.90 -8.66 -9.04
N VAL A 32 -2.00 -8.11 -9.50
CA VAL A 32 -3.17 -7.80 -8.65
C VAL A 32 -3.84 -9.09 -8.19
N GLN A 33 -3.89 -10.13 -9.04
CA GLN A 33 -4.48 -11.41 -8.67
C GLN A 33 -3.67 -12.13 -7.58
N ILE A 34 -2.35 -12.08 -7.63
CA ILE A 34 -1.46 -12.66 -6.61
C ILE A 34 -1.79 -12.12 -5.21
N ALA A 35 -1.90 -10.79 -5.07
CA ALA A 35 -2.25 -10.18 -3.78
C ALA A 35 -3.63 -10.62 -3.27
N LYS A 36 -4.61 -10.79 -4.17
CA LYS A 36 -5.95 -11.28 -3.82
C LYS A 36 -5.92 -12.73 -3.33
N ASP A 37 -5.14 -13.58 -3.97
CA ASP A 37 -5.06 -14.99 -3.61
C ASP A 37 -4.35 -15.18 -2.27
N ILE A 38 -3.29 -14.41 -1.99
CA ILE A 38 -2.65 -14.39 -0.67
C ILE A 38 -3.63 -13.88 0.38
N ALA A 39 -4.34 -12.78 0.14
CA ALA A 39 -5.34 -12.26 1.07
C ALA A 39 -6.44 -13.29 1.37
N LYS A 40 -6.94 -14.01 0.36
CA LYS A 40 -7.90 -15.10 0.56
C LYS A 40 -7.33 -16.23 1.43
N ALA A 41 -6.07 -16.61 1.20
CA ALA A 41 -5.40 -17.63 2.02
C ALA A 41 -5.29 -17.16 3.49
N LYS A 42 -4.95 -15.88 3.75
CA LYS A 42 -4.94 -15.31 5.10
C LYS A 42 -6.30 -15.33 5.77
N ILE A 43 -7.37 -15.01 5.05
CA ILE A 43 -8.73 -15.10 5.60
C ILE A 43 -9.13 -16.56 5.89
N ALA A 44 -8.70 -17.51 5.05
CA ALA A 44 -8.91 -18.93 5.33
C ALA A 44 -8.14 -19.40 6.58
N GLU A 45 -6.90 -18.95 6.75
CA GLU A 45 -6.09 -19.16 7.96
C GLU A 45 -6.79 -18.63 9.21
N PHE A 46 -7.31 -17.39 9.15
CA PHE A 46 -8.10 -16.81 10.25
C PHE A 46 -9.32 -17.66 10.60
N ARG A 47 -10.09 -18.11 9.60
CA ARG A 47 -11.26 -18.95 9.83
C ARG A 47 -10.93 -20.29 10.46
N ALA A 48 -9.77 -20.86 10.16
CA ALA A 48 -9.32 -22.13 10.72
C ALA A 48 -8.77 -21.98 12.16
N ASN A 49 -8.05 -20.89 12.45
CA ASN A 49 -7.24 -20.74 13.66
C ASN A 49 -7.76 -19.65 14.61
N GLY A 50 -8.74 -18.85 14.21
CA GLY A 50 -9.25 -17.72 14.98
C GLY A 50 -8.30 -16.52 15.06
N ALA A 51 -7.15 -16.56 14.35
CA ALA A 51 -6.16 -15.50 14.34
C ALA A 51 -5.44 -15.42 13.01
N LEU A 52 -5.06 -14.19 12.60
CA LEU A 52 -4.13 -13.97 11.50
C LEU A 52 -2.69 -13.99 12.04
N SER A 53 -1.77 -14.56 11.25
CA SER A 53 -0.34 -14.35 11.52
C SER A 53 -0.03 -12.85 11.47
N ALA A 54 0.84 -12.38 12.40
CA ALA A 54 1.20 -10.96 12.45
C ALA A 54 1.96 -10.52 11.19
N GLY A 55 2.68 -11.44 10.56
CA GLY A 55 3.63 -11.14 9.50
C GLY A 55 4.83 -10.34 10.03
N GLU A 56 5.76 -9.99 9.16
CA GLU A 56 6.88 -9.12 9.52
C GLU A 56 6.42 -7.67 9.56
N PHE A 57 6.76 -6.95 10.62
CA PHE A 57 6.55 -5.51 10.75
C PHE A 57 7.52 -4.91 11.76
N VAL A 58 7.70 -3.59 11.69
CA VAL A 58 8.41 -2.81 12.70
C VAL A 58 7.38 -1.98 13.45
N SER A 59 7.35 -2.12 14.78
CA SER A 59 6.50 -1.25 15.62
C SER A 59 7.06 0.16 15.63
N SER A 60 6.19 1.16 15.47
CA SER A 60 6.59 2.57 15.60
C SER A 60 7.01 2.96 17.02
N GLU A 61 6.74 2.11 18.01
CA GLU A 61 7.14 2.29 19.42
C GLU A 61 8.47 1.59 19.75
N ALA A 62 9.06 0.85 18.81
CA ALA A 62 10.37 0.23 19.03
C ALA A 62 11.46 1.29 19.25
N ALA A 63 12.35 1.06 20.19
CA ALA A 63 13.39 2.02 20.58
C ALA A 63 14.34 2.40 19.41
N ASP A 64 14.53 1.49 18.47
CA ASP A 64 15.36 1.65 17.28
C ASP A 64 14.58 2.05 16.02
N PHE A 65 13.28 2.29 16.14
CA PHE A 65 12.39 2.53 14.99
C PHE A 65 12.89 3.66 14.08
N ALA A 66 13.31 4.80 14.65
CA ALA A 66 13.83 5.92 13.86
C ALA A 66 15.08 5.52 13.05
N SER A 67 15.96 4.70 13.62
CA SER A 67 17.14 4.17 12.94
C SER A 67 16.74 3.22 11.80
N VAL A 68 15.78 2.32 12.04
CA VAL A 68 15.28 1.38 11.04
C VAL A 68 14.63 2.12 9.87
N LEU A 69 13.77 3.10 10.14
CA LEU A 69 13.09 3.91 9.11
C LEU A 69 14.11 4.69 8.26
N ASN A 70 15.04 5.40 8.91
CA ASN A 70 16.07 6.14 8.20
C ASN A 70 17.02 5.23 7.43
N GLY A 71 17.42 4.09 7.99
CA GLY A 71 18.25 3.08 7.33
C GLY A 71 17.53 2.44 6.13
N PHE A 72 16.23 2.27 6.20
CA PHE A 72 15.42 1.79 5.07
C PHE A 72 15.36 2.82 3.94
N LEU A 73 15.07 4.08 4.25
CA LEU A 73 15.04 5.16 3.26
C LEU A 73 16.41 5.46 2.64
N ALA A 74 17.50 5.19 3.36
CA ALA A 74 18.86 5.32 2.83
C ALA A 74 19.18 4.29 1.72
N LYS A 75 18.35 3.24 1.53
CA LYS A 75 18.47 2.27 0.44
C LYS A 75 17.89 2.77 -0.89
N THR A 76 17.37 3.99 -0.94
CA THR A 76 16.87 4.61 -2.17
C THR A 76 18.01 4.94 -3.14
N ARG A 77 17.69 4.91 -4.44
CA ARG A 77 18.64 5.12 -5.55
C ARG A 77 18.11 6.23 -6.48
N PRO A 78 18.96 6.87 -7.26
CA PRO A 78 18.50 7.78 -8.30
C PRO A 78 17.53 7.09 -9.26
N GLY A 79 16.40 7.76 -9.57
CA GLY A 79 15.34 7.20 -10.41
C GLY A 79 14.29 6.37 -9.65
N ASP A 80 14.45 6.19 -8.35
CA ASP A 80 13.42 5.59 -7.51
C ASP A 80 12.26 6.57 -7.24
N TYR A 81 11.14 6.01 -6.76
CA TYR A 81 10.07 6.73 -6.08
C TYR A 81 9.73 6.05 -4.75
N VAL A 82 9.19 6.80 -3.82
CA VAL A 82 8.68 6.23 -2.56
C VAL A 82 7.15 6.16 -2.63
N ALA A 83 6.57 5.04 -2.23
CA ALA A 83 5.13 4.88 -2.11
C ALA A 83 4.73 4.64 -0.66
N ILE A 84 3.92 5.52 -0.10
CA ILE A 84 3.28 5.35 1.20
C ILE A 84 1.95 4.65 0.97
N ASN A 85 1.82 3.42 1.43
CA ASN A 85 0.65 2.56 1.31
C ASN A 85 -0.04 2.49 2.68
N ALA A 86 -0.99 3.39 2.93
CA ALA A 86 -1.63 3.55 4.23
C ALA A 86 -2.90 2.69 4.34
N TYR A 87 -2.86 1.65 5.17
CA TYR A 87 -4.03 0.90 5.63
C TYR A 87 -4.52 1.51 6.94
N LEU A 88 -5.09 2.69 6.82
CA LEU A 88 -5.60 3.54 7.89
C LEU A 88 -6.96 4.11 7.49
N PRO A 89 -7.82 4.47 8.45
CA PRO A 89 -9.06 5.17 8.16
C PRO A 89 -8.81 6.44 7.35
N ARG A 90 -9.68 6.70 6.38
CA ARG A 90 -9.57 7.93 5.59
C ARG A 90 -10.51 9.00 6.14
N ASN A 91 -9.92 9.98 6.80
CA ASN A 91 -10.59 11.18 7.29
C ASN A 91 -9.69 12.42 7.08
N PRO A 92 -10.23 13.64 7.16
CA PRO A 92 -9.46 14.86 6.93
C PRO A 92 -8.23 15.03 7.84
N GLU A 93 -8.31 14.58 9.09
CA GLU A 93 -7.21 14.70 10.06
C GLU A 93 -6.04 13.80 9.67
N LEU A 94 -6.31 12.54 9.37
CA LEU A 94 -5.27 11.59 8.93
C LEU A 94 -4.73 11.95 7.54
N ASP A 95 -5.56 12.49 6.64
CA ASP A 95 -5.10 13.01 5.35
C ASP A 95 -4.01 14.08 5.55
N VAL A 96 -4.22 15.05 6.46
CA VAL A 96 -3.22 16.10 6.77
C VAL A 96 -1.92 15.50 7.30
N LEU A 97 -2.00 14.57 8.26
CA LEU A 97 -0.84 13.92 8.85
C LEU A 97 -0.05 13.10 7.82
N LEU A 98 -0.74 12.36 6.98
CA LEU A 98 -0.13 11.55 5.91
C LEU A 98 0.48 12.42 4.81
N GLN A 99 -0.13 13.55 4.45
CA GLN A 99 0.49 14.51 3.52
C GLN A 99 1.74 15.15 4.13
N SER A 100 1.75 15.43 5.43
CA SER A 100 2.94 15.92 6.13
C SER A 100 4.06 14.87 6.11
N LEU A 101 3.74 13.61 6.35
CA LEU A 101 4.69 12.49 6.23
C LEU A 101 5.22 12.37 4.78
N ARG A 102 4.33 12.44 3.79
CA ARG A 102 4.73 12.41 2.38
C ARG A 102 5.73 13.52 2.04
N ALA A 103 5.45 14.74 2.50
CA ALA A 103 6.35 15.88 2.30
C ALA A 103 7.70 15.68 3.00
N ALA A 104 7.71 15.15 4.23
CA ALA A 104 8.93 14.85 4.98
C ALA A 104 9.79 13.78 4.26
N VAL A 105 9.16 12.70 3.77
CA VAL A 105 9.84 11.66 2.99
C VAL A 105 10.43 12.24 1.70
N THR A 106 9.66 13.03 0.96
CA THR A 106 10.15 13.72 -0.26
C THR A 106 11.36 14.61 0.07
N LYS A 107 11.29 15.41 1.14
CA LYS A 107 12.39 16.27 1.56
C LYS A 107 13.63 15.49 1.96
N LYS A 108 13.44 14.37 2.68
CA LYS A 108 14.51 13.50 3.16
C LYS A 108 15.25 12.78 2.03
N THR A 109 14.49 12.25 1.06
CA THR A 109 15.05 11.41 0.01
C THR A 109 15.37 12.16 -1.28
N GLY A 110 14.77 13.32 -1.50
CA GLY A 110 14.82 14.04 -2.78
C GLY A 110 14.02 13.37 -3.90
N LEU A 111 13.22 12.34 -3.58
CA LEU A 111 12.51 11.52 -4.56
C LEU A 111 11.00 11.83 -4.63
N PRO A 112 10.36 11.61 -5.78
CA PRO A 112 8.91 11.63 -5.87
C PRO A 112 8.30 10.67 -4.85
N THR A 113 7.32 11.15 -4.08
CA THR A 113 6.64 10.34 -3.07
C THR A 113 5.14 10.34 -3.31
N THR A 114 4.55 9.16 -3.44
CA THR A 114 3.11 8.95 -3.59
C THR A 114 2.48 8.54 -2.27
N LEU A 115 1.17 8.79 -2.13
CA LEU A 115 0.36 8.34 -1.01
C LEU A 115 -0.87 7.64 -1.56
N GLY A 116 -1.10 6.40 -1.13
CA GLY A 116 -2.28 5.63 -1.47
C GLY A 116 -2.94 5.03 -0.23
N PHE A 117 -4.28 5.06 -0.18
CA PHE A 117 -5.03 4.39 0.88
C PHE A 117 -5.35 2.96 0.46
N GLY A 118 -4.92 2.01 1.27
CA GLY A 118 -5.25 0.60 1.13
C GLY A 118 -6.67 0.28 1.63
N PRO A 119 -7.33 -0.72 1.09
CA PRO A 119 -6.89 -1.53 -0.06
C PRO A 119 -7.15 -0.86 -1.42
N ARG A 120 -7.70 0.34 -1.45
CA ARG A 120 -8.19 1.03 -2.65
C ARG A 120 -7.12 1.21 -3.72
N PHE A 121 -5.87 1.58 -3.34
CA PHE A 121 -4.78 1.78 -4.29
C PHE A 121 -4.42 0.50 -5.07
N LEU A 122 -4.77 -0.70 -4.56
CA LEU A 122 -4.55 -1.96 -5.28
C LEU A 122 -5.27 -2.00 -6.63
N HIS A 123 -6.37 -1.25 -6.77
CA HIS A 123 -7.15 -1.15 -8.01
C HIS A 123 -6.66 -0.05 -8.97
N SER A 124 -5.59 0.65 -8.63
CA SER A 124 -5.01 1.72 -9.47
C SER A 124 -3.50 1.49 -9.72
N THR A 125 -2.69 1.56 -8.66
CA THR A 125 -1.23 1.46 -8.76
C THR A 125 -0.69 0.07 -8.41
N GLY A 126 -1.53 -0.85 -7.96
CA GLY A 126 -1.10 -2.17 -7.47
C GLY A 126 -0.33 -3.00 -8.50
N GLN A 127 -0.74 -2.97 -9.77
CA GLN A 127 -0.02 -3.65 -10.84
C GLN A 127 1.36 -2.99 -11.07
N LEU A 128 1.44 -1.66 -11.10
CA LEU A 128 2.70 -0.93 -11.26
C LEU A 128 3.68 -1.23 -10.11
N HIS A 129 3.19 -1.26 -8.87
CA HIS A 129 4.03 -1.51 -7.70
C HIS A 129 4.70 -2.89 -7.74
N LYS A 130 3.98 -3.90 -8.23
CA LYS A 130 4.42 -5.30 -8.24
C LYS A 130 5.12 -5.69 -9.55
N GLY A 131 4.50 -5.36 -10.67
CA GLY A 131 4.92 -5.78 -12.01
C GLY A 131 5.72 -4.73 -12.79
N GLY A 132 5.75 -3.48 -12.34
CA GLY A 132 6.54 -2.42 -12.96
C GLY A 132 8.05 -2.56 -12.71
N ALA A 133 8.81 -1.55 -13.12
CA ALA A 133 10.25 -1.48 -12.89
C ALA A 133 10.57 -1.58 -11.37
N ASP A 134 11.75 -2.13 -11.03
CA ASP A 134 12.20 -2.24 -9.62
C ASP A 134 12.79 -0.90 -9.11
N ASN A 135 11.98 0.14 -9.21
CA ASN A 135 12.32 1.48 -8.74
C ASN A 135 11.35 2.00 -7.67
N GLY A 136 10.47 1.16 -7.14
CA GLY A 136 9.59 1.48 -6.03
C GLY A 136 10.23 1.14 -4.67
N VAL A 137 10.09 2.05 -3.70
CA VAL A 137 10.43 1.86 -2.29
C VAL A 137 9.16 2.06 -1.48
N PHE A 138 8.70 1.03 -0.78
CA PHE A 138 7.36 0.99 -0.22
C PHE A 138 7.37 1.11 1.30
N LEU A 139 6.63 2.08 1.83
CA LEU A 139 6.29 2.19 3.24
C LEU A 139 4.83 1.78 3.42
N GLN A 140 4.59 0.55 3.88
CA GLN A 140 3.26 0.11 4.24
C GLN A 140 2.98 0.46 5.70
N ILE A 141 1.92 1.24 5.94
CA ILE A 141 1.54 1.70 7.28
C ILE A 141 0.22 1.06 7.65
N THR A 142 0.20 0.37 8.79
CA THR A 142 -0.97 -0.28 9.36
C THR A 142 -1.16 0.15 10.81
N SER A 143 -2.36 0.02 11.35
CA SER A 143 -2.64 0.18 12.79
C SER A 143 -3.72 -0.79 13.24
N ASP A 144 -3.88 -0.92 14.55
CA ASP A 144 -5.11 -1.50 15.08
C ASP A 144 -6.26 -0.51 14.85
N PRO A 145 -7.48 -1.01 14.51
CA PRO A 145 -8.65 -0.16 14.38
C PRO A 145 -9.12 0.35 15.74
N GLU A 146 -9.52 1.62 15.83
CA GLU A 146 -10.12 2.18 17.05
C GLU A 146 -11.52 1.59 17.33
N ALA A 147 -12.23 1.20 16.27
CA ALA A 147 -13.48 0.46 16.33
C ALA A 147 -13.51 -0.53 15.17
N ASP A 148 -13.97 -1.73 15.46
CA ASP A 148 -14.10 -2.78 14.44
C ASP A 148 -15.55 -3.31 14.44
N PHE A 149 -16.03 -3.69 13.26
CA PHE A 149 -17.41 -4.13 13.07
C PHE A 149 -17.44 -5.48 12.36
N ASP A 150 -18.36 -6.31 12.79
CA ASP A 150 -18.61 -7.60 12.14
C ASP A 150 -19.14 -7.44 10.72
N ILE A 151 -18.66 -8.28 9.82
CA ILE A 151 -19.26 -8.43 8.50
C ILE A 151 -20.37 -9.45 8.59
N PRO A 152 -21.66 -9.05 8.39
CA PRO A 152 -22.79 -9.95 8.57
C PRO A 152 -22.64 -11.27 7.77
N GLY A 153 -22.78 -12.38 8.46
CA GLY A 153 -22.72 -13.71 7.84
C GLY A 153 -21.34 -14.20 7.39
N GLN A 154 -20.25 -13.44 7.65
CA GLN A 154 -18.90 -13.81 7.19
C GLN A 154 -18.02 -14.43 8.28
N GLY A 155 -18.38 -14.28 9.56
CA GLY A 155 -17.57 -14.75 10.69
C GLY A 155 -16.21 -14.06 10.81
N LEU A 156 -16.12 -12.82 10.35
CA LEU A 156 -14.93 -11.96 10.44
C LEU A 156 -15.35 -10.50 10.49
N THR A 157 -14.44 -9.65 10.94
CA THR A 157 -14.64 -8.19 11.01
C THR A 157 -14.04 -7.47 9.80
N PHE A 158 -14.41 -6.20 9.59
CA PHE A 158 -13.79 -5.36 8.58
C PHE A 158 -12.30 -5.16 8.84
N GLY A 159 -11.88 -4.98 10.09
CA GLY A 159 -10.47 -4.86 10.45
C GLY A 159 -9.67 -6.14 10.16
N THR A 160 -10.26 -7.32 10.40
CA THR A 160 -9.66 -8.60 10.01
C THR A 160 -9.49 -8.71 8.51
N LEU A 161 -10.51 -8.31 7.73
CA LEU A 161 -10.45 -8.32 6.27
C LEU A 161 -9.36 -7.38 5.75
N GLU A 162 -9.32 -6.14 6.25
CA GLU A 162 -8.32 -5.14 5.86
C GLU A 162 -6.90 -5.60 6.21
N ARG A 163 -6.71 -6.18 7.40
CA ARG A 163 -5.42 -6.75 7.81
C ARG A 163 -4.99 -7.88 6.88
N GLY A 164 -5.90 -8.77 6.50
CA GLY A 164 -5.64 -9.84 5.52
C GLY A 164 -5.22 -9.28 4.16
N GLN A 165 -5.86 -8.20 3.71
CA GLN A 165 -5.50 -7.52 2.45
C GLN A 165 -4.14 -6.80 2.55
N ALA A 166 -3.83 -6.16 3.67
CA ALA A 166 -2.53 -5.53 3.91
C ALA A 166 -1.40 -6.57 3.90
N LEU A 167 -1.60 -7.72 4.57
CA LEU A 167 -0.65 -8.83 4.54
C LEU A 167 -0.47 -9.38 3.14
N GLY A 168 -1.56 -9.58 2.39
CA GLY A 168 -1.51 -10.07 1.01
C GLY A 168 -0.73 -9.13 0.09
N ASP A 169 -0.88 -7.82 0.25
CA ASP A 169 -0.14 -6.83 -0.51
C ASP A 169 1.35 -6.81 -0.13
N TYR A 170 1.65 -6.85 1.18
CA TYR A 170 3.02 -6.94 1.69
C TYR A 170 3.75 -8.17 1.14
N GLU A 171 3.17 -9.36 1.29
CA GLU A 171 3.77 -10.61 0.85
C GLU A 171 3.94 -10.65 -0.68
N ALA A 172 2.99 -10.09 -1.44
CA ALA A 172 3.11 -10.00 -2.89
C ALA A 172 4.26 -9.08 -3.32
N LEU A 173 4.48 -7.95 -2.66
CA LEU A 173 5.62 -7.07 -2.90
C LEU A 173 6.93 -7.73 -2.49
N ALA A 174 6.98 -8.32 -1.31
CA ALA A 174 8.17 -9.01 -0.78
C ALA A 174 8.60 -10.20 -1.67
N SER A 175 7.64 -11.01 -2.13
CA SER A 175 7.91 -12.15 -3.02
C SER A 175 8.46 -11.73 -4.39
N ARG A 176 8.19 -10.50 -4.82
CA ARG A 176 8.77 -9.88 -6.01
C ARG A 176 10.13 -9.22 -5.75
N GLY A 177 10.69 -9.36 -4.55
CA GLY A 177 11.95 -8.73 -4.15
C GLY A 177 11.87 -7.21 -4.03
N ARG A 178 10.66 -6.63 -3.92
CA ARG A 178 10.49 -5.18 -3.78
C ARG A 178 10.99 -4.71 -2.41
N ARG A 179 11.57 -3.52 -2.38
CA ARG A 179 12.01 -2.87 -1.13
C ARG A 179 10.78 -2.37 -0.38
N ILE A 180 10.34 -3.11 0.62
CA ILE A 180 9.17 -2.78 1.42
C ILE A 180 9.51 -2.81 2.92
N LEU A 181 9.03 -1.80 3.65
CA LEU A 181 9.03 -1.75 5.10
C LEU A 181 7.58 -1.64 5.56
N ARG A 182 7.12 -2.61 6.37
CA ARG A 182 5.82 -2.54 7.02
C ARG A 182 5.96 -1.97 8.41
N ILE A 183 5.26 -0.86 8.66
CA ILE A 183 5.22 -0.13 9.92
C ILE A 183 3.86 -0.38 10.57
N HIS A 184 3.85 -0.78 11.82
CA HIS A 184 2.61 -0.92 12.59
C HIS A 184 2.55 0.15 13.69
N LEU A 185 1.44 0.90 13.70
CA LEU A 185 1.17 1.96 14.65
C LEU A 185 0.23 1.46 15.75
N PRO A 186 0.38 1.91 17.01
CA PRO A 186 -0.55 1.55 18.10
C PRO A 186 -1.96 2.09 17.88
N LYS A 187 -2.10 3.18 17.11
CA LYS A 187 -3.37 3.78 16.70
C LYS A 187 -3.18 4.64 15.45
N PRO A 188 -4.23 4.91 14.65
CA PRO A 188 -4.11 5.63 13.39
C PRO A 188 -3.43 7.00 13.51
N GLY A 189 -3.80 7.80 14.53
CA GLY A 189 -3.24 9.14 14.74
C GLY A 189 -1.74 9.19 15.06
N ALA A 190 -1.13 8.07 15.46
CA ALA A 190 0.30 7.99 15.71
C ALA A 190 1.15 8.22 14.44
N VAL A 191 0.54 8.16 13.25
CA VAL A 191 1.21 8.47 11.98
C VAL A 191 1.81 9.89 11.97
N GLY A 192 1.22 10.84 12.71
CA GLY A 192 1.75 12.20 12.84
C GLY A 192 3.16 12.27 13.43
N ASN A 193 3.53 11.30 14.26
CA ASN A 193 4.87 11.27 14.87
C ASN A 193 5.97 10.89 13.87
N LEU A 194 5.62 10.21 12.77
CA LEU A 194 6.59 9.69 11.81
C LEU A 194 7.33 10.79 11.06
N SER A 195 6.65 11.89 10.76
CA SER A 195 7.25 13.03 10.04
C SER A 195 8.37 13.72 10.83
N GLY A 196 8.28 13.71 12.16
CA GLY A 196 9.30 14.28 13.04
C GLY A 196 10.58 13.44 13.20
N LEU A 197 10.56 12.19 12.71
CA LEU A 197 11.69 11.25 12.76
C LEU A 197 12.58 11.31 11.51
N LEU A 198 12.17 12.06 10.49
CA LEU A 198 12.83 12.19 9.19
C LEU A 198 13.60 13.51 9.05
#